data_9d4cd648be76c4550263c51764442006
#
_entry.id   9d4cd648be76c4550263c51764442006
#
_cell.length_a   1.000
_cell.length_b   1.000
_cell.length_c   1.000
_cell.angle_alpha   90.00
_cell.angle_beta   90.00
_cell.angle_gamma   90.00
#
_symmetry.space_group_name_H-M   'P 1'
#
loop_
_entity.id
_entity.type
_entity.pdbx_description
1 polymer ?
#
loop_
_entity_poly.entity_id
_entity_poly.type
_entity_poly.pdbx_seq_one_letter_code
_entity_poly.pdbx_strand_id
1 'polypeptide(L)'
;AYYLGARELGMGVARVGNGIPELQWDTIHRIHPTCGMVVPSFLIKLIEFAEKNQIDHNTCSMKKCVCIGEALRNPDFTLNTLGQRISEKWPSLQLYSTYASTEMQSSFTECSEFHGGHLQPELIIVEFLDDKNLPVNREK
;
A
#
# COMPACT_ATOMS: atom_id res chain seq x y z
N ALA A 1 -12.41 -3.36 -6.47
CA ALA A 1 -12.41 -4.21 -5.26
C ALA A 1 -12.29 -3.37 -3.98
N TYR A 2 -11.20 -2.64 -3.73
CA TYR A 2 -10.93 -1.92 -2.46
C TYR A 2 -12.01 -0.93 -2.05
N TYR A 3 -12.57 -0.14 -2.99
CA TYR A 3 -13.67 0.79 -2.68
C TYR A 3 -14.90 0.07 -2.13
N LEU A 4 -15.30 -1.03 -2.76
CA LEU A 4 -16.45 -1.82 -2.31
C LEU A 4 -16.17 -2.47 -0.95
N GLY A 5 -14.99 -3.08 -0.77
CA GLY A 5 -14.60 -3.67 0.51
C GLY A 5 -14.57 -2.66 1.65
N ALA A 6 -14.03 -1.46 1.42
CA ALA A 6 -14.03 -0.41 2.43
C ALA A 6 -15.46 0.03 2.81
N ARG A 7 -16.37 0.11 1.84
CA ARG A 7 -17.79 0.41 2.10
C ARG A 7 -18.47 -0.68 2.91
N GLU A 8 -18.22 -1.95 2.60
CA GLU A 8 -18.76 -3.10 3.37
C GLU A 8 -18.29 -3.08 4.84
N LEU A 9 -17.07 -2.56 5.06
CA LEU A 9 -16.54 -2.33 6.41
C LEU A 9 -17.10 -1.06 7.08
N GLY A 10 -18.02 -0.33 6.44
CA GLY A 10 -18.59 0.90 6.98
C GLY A 10 -17.66 2.09 6.96
N MET A 11 -16.58 2.05 6.17
CA MET A 11 -15.60 3.14 6.06
C MET A 11 -16.07 4.24 5.11
N GLY A 12 -15.81 5.49 5.48
CA GLY A 12 -15.89 6.61 4.54
C GLY A 12 -14.78 6.54 3.51
N VAL A 13 -15.07 6.69 2.23
CA VAL A 13 -14.07 6.59 1.15
C VAL A 13 -14.15 7.79 0.22
N ALA A 14 -13.05 8.54 0.12
CA ALA A 14 -12.86 9.56 -0.90
C ALA A 14 -12.05 8.99 -2.07
N ARG A 15 -12.59 9.12 -3.29
CA ARG A 15 -11.92 8.69 -4.54
C ARG A 15 -11.37 9.93 -5.23
N VAL A 16 -10.08 10.19 -5.07
CA VAL A 16 -9.45 11.42 -5.59
C VAL A 16 -8.71 11.15 -6.90
N GLY A 17 -8.42 9.87 -7.21
CA GLY A 17 -7.61 9.50 -8.38
C GLY A 17 -6.12 9.71 -8.15
N ASN A 18 -5.32 9.45 -9.17
CA ASN A 18 -3.86 9.59 -9.13
C ASN A 18 -3.39 10.82 -9.89
N GLY A 19 -2.22 11.34 -9.53
CA GLY A 19 -1.44 12.22 -10.40
C GLY A 19 -1.43 13.70 -10.06
N ILE A 20 -2.25 14.20 -9.14
CA ILE A 20 -2.26 15.62 -8.75
C ILE A 20 -1.98 15.73 -7.25
N PRO A 21 -0.72 15.94 -6.82
CA PRO A 21 -0.37 16.06 -5.40
C PRO A 21 -1.12 17.15 -4.65
N GLU A 22 -1.35 18.30 -5.28
CA GLU A 22 -2.12 19.40 -4.70
C GLU A 22 -3.54 18.96 -4.31
N LEU A 23 -4.26 18.29 -5.21
CA LEU A 23 -5.62 17.79 -4.93
C LEU A 23 -5.62 16.75 -3.80
N GLN A 24 -4.59 15.91 -3.72
CA GLN A 24 -4.44 14.94 -2.63
C GLN A 24 -4.27 15.65 -1.30
N TRP A 25 -3.39 16.64 -1.22
CA TRP A 25 -3.16 17.40 0.01
C TRP A 25 -4.37 18.24 0.40
N ASP A 26 -5.06 18.88 -0.54
CA ASP A 26 -6.33 19.56 -0.27
C ASP A 26 -7.36 18.59 0.33
N THR A 27 -7.46 17.39 -0.24
CA THR A 27 -8.35 16.34 0.29
C THR A 27 -7.93 15.90 1.70
N ILE A 28 -6.65 15.61 1.92
CA ILE A 28 -6.13 15.20 3.24
C ILE A 28 -6.46 16.27 4.30
N HIS A 29 -6.29 17.56 3.98
CA HIS A 29 -6.58 18.65 4.89
C HIS A 29 -8.07 18.85 5.17
N ARG A 30 -8.95 18.57 4.20
CA ARG A 30 -10.39 18.77 4.36
C ARG A 30 -11.11 17.64 5.08
N ILE A 31 -10.77 16.41 4.74
CA ILE A 31 -11.52 15.23 5.23
C ILE A 31 -10.78 14.43 6.30
N HIS A 32 -9.53 14.77 6.58
CA HIS A 32 -8.71 14.13 7.60
C HIS A 32 -8.72 12.57 7.54
N PRO A 33 -8.37 11.95 6.40
CA PRO A 33 -8.36 10.50 6.29
C PRO A 33 -7.28 9.90 7.21
N THR A 34 -7.57 8.74 7.80
CA THR A 34 -6.62 8.03 8.66
C THR A 34 -5.76 7.03 7.87
N CYS A 35 -6.24 6.61 6.70
CA CYS A 35 -5.57 5.65 5.82
C CYS A 35 -5.65 6.11 4.36
N GLY A 36 -4.57 5.88 3.62
CA GLY A 36 -4.50 6.04 2.17
C GLY A 36 -4.29 4.72 1.44
N MET A 37 -4.62 4.69 0.16
CA MET A 37 -4.24 3.62 -0.77
C MET A 37 -3.56 4.27 -1.97
N VAL A 38 -2.27 3.99 -2.16
CA VAL A 38 -1.42 4.78 -3.05
C VAL A 38 -0.34 3.90 -3.67
N VAL A 39 0.09 4.24 -4.89
CA VAL A 39 1.30 3.67 -5.48
C VAL A 39 2.53 4.27 -4.79
N PRO A 40 3.51 3.48 -4.32
CA PRO A 40 4.68 3.98 -3.57
C PRO A 40 5.41 5.15 -4.23
N SER A 41 5.65 5.10 -5.54
CA SER A 41 6.31 6.21 -6.27
C SER A 41 5.50 7.52 -6.22
N PHE A 42 4.17 7.44 -6.07
CA PHE A 42 3.35 8.63 -5.92
C PHE A 42 3.43 9.22 -4.50
N LEU A 43 3.69 8.42 -3.47
CA LEU A 43 3.98 8.94 -2.13
C LEU A 43 5.21 9.85 -2.13
N ILE A 44 6.25 9.50 -2.91
CA ILE A 44 7.42 10.38 -3.06
C ILE A 44 7.00 11.74 -3.64
N LYS A 45 6.14 11.75 -4.67
CA LYS A 45 5.63 13.01 -5.24
C LYS A 45 4.79 13.82 -4.24
N LEU A 46 4.03 13.15 -3.38
CA LEU A 46 3.29 13.81 -2.30
C LEU A 46 4.23 14.45 -1.28
N ILE A 47 5.29 13.74 -0.89
CA ILE A 47 6.32 14.25 0.02
C ILE A 47 7.04 15.47 -0.59
N GLU A 48 7.52 15.35 -1.83
CA GLU A 48 8.22 16.41 -2.55
C GLU A 48 7.34 17.68 -2.70
N PHE A 49 6.05 17.49 -2.98
CA PHE A 49 5.09 18.59 -3.03
C PHE A 49 4.90 19.23 -1.65
N ALA A 50 4.79 18.42 -0.60
CA ALA A 50 4.64 18.91 0.77
C ALA A 50 5.87 19.71 1.21
N GLU A 51 7.08 19.18 0.98
CA GLU A 51 8.35 19.86 1.26
C GLU A 51 8.42 21.22 0.53
N LYS A 52 8.09 21.25 -0.76
CA LYS A 52 8.11 22.46 -1.58
C LYS A 52 7.12 23.52 -1.10
N ASN A 53 5.95 23.11 -0.60
CA ASN A 53 4.86 24.01 -0.18
C ASN A 53 4.80 24.20 1.34
N GLN A 54 5.84 23.76 2.09
CA GLN A 54 5.94 23.88 3.55
C GLN A 54 4.76 23.23 4.30
N ILE A 55 4.24 22.12 3.76
CA ILE A 55 3.23 21.32 4.40
C ILE A 55 3.92 20.31 5.33
N ASP A 56 3.60 20.33 6.61
CA ASP A 56 4.08 19.32 7.55
C ASP A 56 3.28 18.02 7.42
N HIS A 57 3.76 17.14 6.55
CA HIS A 57 3.11 15.86 6.29
C HIS A 57 3.19 14.88 7.48
N ASN A 58 4.13 15.07 8.42
CA ASN A 58 4.24 14.22 9.60
C ASN A 58 3.13 14.42 10.62
N THR A 59 2.52 15.60 10.64
CA THR A 59 1.41 15.95 11.57
C THR A 59 0.02 15.70 10.98
N CYS A 60 -0.08 15.34 9.68
CA CYS A 60 -1.37 15.08 9.04
C CYS A 60 -2.09 13.87 9.64
N SER A 61 -3.39 13.74 9.36
CA SER A 61 -4.26 12.67 9.87
C SER A 61 -3.93 11.29 9.32
N MET A 62 -3.34 11.18 8.12
CA MET A 62 -3.03 9.92 7.47
C MET A 62 -1.84 9.24 8.14
N LYS A 63 -2.10 8.12 8.83
CA LYS A 63 -1.10 7.36 9.59
C LYS A 63 -0.79 5.98 9.00
N LYS A 64 -1.63 5.51 8.07
CA LYS A 64 -1.46 4.21 7.40
C LYS A 64 -1.61 4.37 5.91
N CYS A 65 -0.84 3.60 5.15
CA CYS A 65 -0.95 3.57 3.70
C CYS A 65 -0.81 2.15 3.19
N VAL A 66 -1.81 1.69 2.44
CA VAL A 66 -1.74 0.46 1.66
C VAL A 66 -1.09 0.79 0.32
N CYS A 67 0.08 0.21 0.09
CA CYS A 67 0.90 0.43 -1.09
C CYS A 67 0.61 -0.63 -2.15
N ILE A 68 0.15 -0.19 -3.32
CA ILE A 68 -0.30 -1.04 -4.42
C ILE A 68 0.51 -0.77 -5.69
N GLY A 69 0.70 -1.79 -6.52
CA GLY A 69 1.22 -1.66 -7.89
C GLY A 69 2.74 -1.64 -8.01
N GLU A 70 3.47 -1.44 -6.92
CA GLU A 70 4.94 -1.46 -6.89
C GLU A 70 5.40 -2.21 -5.64
N ALA A 71 6.53 -2.92 -5.75
CA ALA A 71 7.13 -3.61 -4.61
C ALA A 71 7.60 -2.61 -3.55
N LEU A 72 7.27 -2.88 -2.30
CA LEU A 72 7.68 -2.10 -1.14
C LEU A 72 8.79 -2.77 -0.34
N ARG A 73 8.92 -4.10 -0.46
CA ARG A 73 9.84 -4.92 0.33
C ARG A 73 10.74 -5.79 -0.53
N ASN A 74 11.86 -6.13 0.04
CA ASN A 74 12.80 -7.15 -0.44
C ASN A 74 12.27 -8.56 -0.10
N PRO A 75 12.86 -9.65 -0.66
CA PRO A 75 12.49 -11.02 -0.34
C PRO A 75 12.64 -11.41 1.15
N ASP A 76 13.47 -10.72 1.89
CA ASP A 76 13.67 -10.86 3.34
C ASP A 76 12.70 -10.04 4.19
N PHE A 77 11.67 -9.46 3.57
CA PHE A 77 10.66 -8.60 4.16
C PHE A 77 11.13 -7.23 4.64
N THR A 78 12.41 -6.89 4.54
CA THR A 78 12.90 -5.53 4.79
C THR A 78 12.34 -4.56 3.73
N LEU A 79 12.21 -3.28 4.08
CA LEU A 79 11.85 -2.27 3.10
C LEU A 79 12.94 -2.19 2.01
N ASN A 80 12.51 -2.17 0.75
CA ASN A 80 13.42 -1.89 -0.36
C ASN A 80 13.80 -0.40 -0.39
N THR A 81 14.66 0.00 -1.32
CA THR A 81 15.14 1.40 -1.44
C THR A 81 14.00 2.42 -1.51
N LEU A 82 12.92 2.11 -2.22
CA LEU A 82 11.75 3.00 -2.33
C LEU A 82 11.00 3.10 -1.00
N GLY A 83 10.74 1.96 -0.36
CA GLY A 83 10.08 1.90 0.95
C GLY A 83 10.89 2.61 2.04
N GLN A 84 12.21 2.41 2.07
CA GLN A 84 13.12 3.11 2.99
C GLN A 84 13.05 4.62 2.80
N ARG A 85 13.17 5.10 1.57
CA ARG A 85 13.10 6.54 1.24
C ARG A 85 11.78 7.17 1.72
N ILE A 86 10.65 6.48 1.55
CA ILE A 86 9.36 6.97 2.03
C ILE A 86 9.34 7.00 3.56
N SER A 87 9.76 5.92 4.21
CA SER A 87 9.75 5.80 5.67
C SER A 87 10.67 6.82 6.36
N GLU A 88 11.82 7.14 5.77
CA GLU A 88 12.74 8.16 6.27
C GLU A 88 12.13 9.56 6.18
N LYS A 89 11.47 9.87 5.06
CA LYS A 89 10.87 11.19 4.82
C LYS A 89 9.52 11.38 5.53
N TRP A 90 8.76 10.31 5.69
CA TRP A 90 7.45 10.33 6.35
C TRP A 90 7.36 9.29 7.47
N PRO A 91 8.14 9.43 8.56
CA PRO A 91 8.24 8.41 9.62
C PRO A 91 6.93 8.19 10.39
N SER A 92 5.99 9.12 10.35
CA SER A 92 4.67 8.95 10.98
C SER A 92 3.70 8.11 10.15
N LEU A 93 4.06 7.72 8.90
CA LEU A 93 3.23 6.95 7.98
C LEU A 93 3.65 5.47 7.98
N GLN A 94 2.79 4.60 8.47
CA GLN A 94 3.00 3.16 8.42
C GLN A 94 2.62 2.59 7.05
N LEU A 95 3.56 1.89 6.40
CA LEU A 95 3.40 1.36 5.05
C LEU A 95 3.03 -0.12 5.08
N TYR A 96 2.00 -0.49 4.34
CA TYR A 96 1.55 -1.87 4.15
C TYR A 96 1.66 -2.25 2.68
N SER A 97 2.36 -3.32 2.38
CA SER A 97 2.45 -3.84 1.02
C SER A 97 1.21 -4.63 0.64
N THR A 98 0.80 -4.53 -0.61
CA THR A 98 -0.21 -5.43 -1.17
C THR A 98 0.16 -5.84 -2.59
N TYR A 99 0.05 -7.12 -2.88
CA TYR A 99 0.11 -7.66 -4.23
C TYR A 99 -1.30 -7.96 -4.71
N ALA A 100 -1.69 -7.37 -5.82
CA ALA A 100 -3.00 -7.57 -6.40
C ALA A 100 -2.94 -7.49 -7.93
N SER A 101 -3.79 -8.23 -8.62
CA SER A 101 -4.02 -8.04 -10.05
C SER A 101 -5.52 -8.11 -10.37
N THR A 102 -5.90 -7.45 -11.46
CA THR A 102 -7.29 -7.48 -11.94
C THR A 102 -7.68 -8.88 -12.40
N GLU A 103 -6.76 -9.60 -13.01
CA GLU A 103 -6.93 -10.96 -13.53
C GLU A 103 -7.17 -11.95 -12.41
N MET A 104 -6.42 -11.82 -11.33
CA MET A 104 -6.53 -12.67 -10.14
C MET A 104 -7.78 -12.37 -9.30
N GLN A 105 -8.34 -11.18 -9.41
CA GLN A 105 -9.50 -10.67 -8.67
C GLN A 105 -9.36 -10.78 -7.14
N SER A 106 -8.15 -10.93 -6.65
CA SER A 106 -7.80 -11.05 -5.24
C SER A 106 -6.56 -10.23 -4.92
N SER A 107 -6.24 -10.15 -3.65
CA SER A 107 -5.04 -9.46 -3.17
C SER A 107 -4.44 -10.17 -1.98
N PHE A 108 -3.12 -10.08 -1.88
CA PHE A 108 -2.34 -10.51 -0.72
C PHE A 108 -1.82 -9.26 -0.03
N THR A 109 -2.48 -8.86 1.05
CA THR A 109 -2.13 -7.65 1.81
C THR A 109 -1.49 -8.05 3.13
N GLU A 110 -0.37 -7.43 3.47
CA GLU A 110 0.31 -7.67 4.73
C GLU A 110 -0.46 -7.09 5.93
N CYS A 111 -0.22 -7.65 7.10
CA CYS A 111 -0.68 -7.13 8.39
C CYS A 111 0.44 -6.36 9.11
N SER A 112 0.24 -6.07 10.39
CA SER A 112 1.22 -5.36 11.24
C SER A 112 2.52 -6.13 11.50
N GLU A 113 2.59 -7.41 11.16
CA GLU A 113 3.82 -8.22 11.28
C GLU A 113 4.80 -7.99 10.12
N PHE A 114 4.32 -7.46 8.98
CA PHE A 114 5.12 -7.12 7.80
C PHE A 114 5.92 -8.28 7.18
N HIS A 115 5.45 -9.51 7.34
CA HIS A 115 6.09 -10.74 6.86
C HIS A 115 5.33 -11.40 5.71
N GLY A 116 4.95 -10.61 4.71
CA GLY A 116 4.23 -11.06 3.53
C GLY A 116 2.72 -10.86 3.62
N GLY A 117 2.05 -11.14 2.49
CA GLY A 117 0.61 -10.93 2.37
C GLY A 117 -0.21 -12.14 2.79
N HIS A 118 -1.35 -11.89 3.41
CA HIS A 118 -2.31 -12.93 3.78
C HIS A 118 -2.97 -13.54 2.54
N LEU A 119 -3.03 -14.87 2.52
CA LEU A 119 -3.78 -15.64 1.55
C LEU A 119 -5.27 -15.66 1.96
N GLN A 120 -6.15 -15.56 0.96
CA GLN A 120 -7.60 -15.74 1.10
C GLN A 120 -8.00 -17.09 0.47
N PRO A 121 -7.91 -18.22 1.21
CA PRO A 121 -8.06 -19.56 0.62
C PRO A 121 -9.46 -19.82 0.07
N GLU A 122 -10.47 -19.06 0.49
CA GLU A 122 -11.84 -19.15 -0.03
C GLU A 122 -11.98 -18.51 -1.42
N LEU A 123 -11.01 -17.65 -1.82
CA LEU A 123 -11.09 -16.87 -3.05
C LEU A 123 -10.09 -17.32 -4.11
N ILE A 124 -8.98 -17.95 -3.70
CA ILE A 124 -7.88 -18.26 -4.62
C ILE A 124 -7.11 -19.50 -4.18
N ILE A 125 -6.76 -20.33 -5.15
CA ILE A 125 -5.82 -21.43 -5.00
C ILE A 125 -4.45 -20.97 -5.48
N VAL A 126 -3.41 -21.18 -4.65
CA VAL A 126 -2.03 -20.79 -4.97
C VAL A 126 -1.17 -22.05 -5.09
N GLU A 127 -0.51 -22.18 -6.23
CA GLU A 127 0.50 -23.19 -6.48
C GLU A 127 1.89 -22.54 -6.53
N PHE A 128 2.87 -23.16 -5.85
CA PHE A 128 4.27 -22.76 -5.95
C PHE A 128 4.98 -23.68 -6.91
N LEU A 129 5.57 -23.13 -7.95
CA LEU A 129 6.28 -23.86 -8.99
C LEU A 129 7.77 -23.55 -8.93
N ASP A 130 8.59 -24.55 -9.26
CA ASP A 130 10.03 -24.36 -9.48
C ASP A 130 10.32 -23.78 -10.88
N ASP A 131 11.60 -23.63 -11.22
CA ASP A 131 12.06 -23.11 -12.53
C ASP A 131 11.68 -24.03 -13.71
N LYS A 132 11.24 -25.25 -13.43
CA LYS A 132 10.77 -26.23 -14.44
C LYS A 132 9.25 -26.32 -14.51
N ASN A 133 8.54 -25.39 -13.83
CA ASN A 133 7.08 -25.40 -13.67
C ASN A 133 6.53 -26.66 -12.98
N LEU A 134 7.31 -27.27 -12.10
CA LEU A 134 6.86 -28.37 -11.27
C LEU A 134 6.44 -27.88 -9.89
N PRO A 135 5.36 -28.43 -9.30
CA PRO A 135 4.94 -28.06 -7.96
C PRO A 135 6.06 -28.27 -6.93
N VAL A 136 6.35 -27.25 -6.15
CA VAL A 136 7.29 -27.33 -5.03
C VAL A 136 6.55 -27.90 -3.83
N ASN A 137 6.89 -29.14 -3.44
CA ASN A 137 6.42 -29.69 -2.18
C ASN A 137 7.07 -28.91 -1.03
N ARG A 138 6.29 -28.15 -0.28
CA ARG A 138 6.75 -27.63 1.02
C ARG A 138 6.87 -28.83 1.97
N GLU A 139 8.08 -29.31 2.15
CA GLU A 139 8.39 -30.03 3.38
C GLU A 139 8.28 -29.02 4.53
N LYS A 140 7.62 -29.43 5.59
CA LYS A 140 7.12 -28.69 6.75
C LYS A 140 8.16 -27.85 7.47
#